data_f44008d5b49af81b7b60528f1bfbc2f4
#
_entry.id   f44008d5b49af81b7b60528f1bfbc2f4
#
_cell.length_a   1.000
_cell.length_b   1.000
_cell.length_c   1.000
_cell.angle_alpha   90.00
_cell.angle_beta   90.00
_cell.angle_gamma   90.00
#
_symmetry.space_group_name_H-M   'P 1'
#
loop_
_entity.id
_entity.type
_entity.pdbx_description
1 polymer ?
#
loop_
_entity_poly.entity_id
_entity_poly.type
_entity_poly.pdbx_seq_one_letter_code
_entity_poly.pdbx_strand_id
1 'polypeptide(L)'
;TTIVKAAEAGTVQSIKNDPRYGLTIIVEHADGYKTVYASLLTSEFVVEGETVEKGQTLGTVGTSAIFESSDGPHLHFELLKDDEYLDPSIYLK
;
A
#
# COMPACT_ATOMS: atom_id res chain seq x y z
N THR A 1 1.32 9.48 -13.80
CA THR A 1 1.26 8.45 -12.77
C THR A 1 2.54 8.40 -11.95
N THR A 2 2.40 8.09 -10.68
CA THR A 2 3.54 7.99 -9.76
C THR A 2 3.72 6.53 -9.35
N ILE A 3 4.96 6.08 -9.35
CA ILE A 3 5.29 4.70 -8.94
C ILE A 3 5.23 4.60 -7.42
N VAL A 4 4.57 3.54 -6.92
CA VAL A 4 4.48 3.23 -5.50
C VAL A 4 5.42 2.08 -5.19
N LYS A 5 6.30 2.27 -4.21
CA LYS A 5 7.32 1.30 -3.83
C LYS A 5 7.06 0.79 -2.40
N ALA A 6 7.49 -0.45 -2.15
CA ALA A 6 7.36 -1.03 -0.82
C ALA A 6 8.19 -0.24 0.19
N ALA A 7 7.57 0.14 1.30
CA ALA A 7 8.26 0.88 2.36
C ALA A 7 9.31 0.03 3.07
N GLU A 8 9.10 -1.29 3.09
CA GLU A 8 10.00 -2.24 3.74
C GLU A 8 9.82 -3.61 3.12
N ALA A 9 10.80 -4.49 3.31
CA ALA A 9 10.71 -5.86 2.83
C ALA A 9 9.58 -6.62 3.53
N GLY A 10 8.91 -7.52 2.81
CA GLY A 10 7.82 -8.31 3.38
C GLY A 10 7.21 -9.24 2.36
N THR A 11 5.99 -9.68 2.64
CA THR A 11 5.23 -10.57 1.77
C THR A 11 3.88 -9.93 1.45
N VAL A 12 3.49 -9.96 0.18
CA VAL A 12 2.18 -9.44 -0.24
C VAL A 12 1.10 -10.33 0.37
N GLN A 13 0.39 -9.80 1.35
CA GLN A 13 -0.66 -10.54 2.06
C GLN A 13 -1.95 -10.59 1.24
N SER A 14 -2.35 -9.47 0.66
CA SER A 14 -3.55 -9.43 -0.15
C SER A 14 -3.53 -8.30 -1.16
N ILE A 15 -4.27 -8.49 -2.25
CA ILE A 15 -4.52 -7.49 -3.28
C ILE A 15 -6.04 -7.50 -3.49
N LYS A 16 -6.69 -6.35 -3.27
CA LYS A 16 -8.14 -6.31 -3.34
C LYS A 16 -8.65 -4.93 -3.76
N ASN A 17 -9.90 -4.86 -4.18
CA ASN A 17 -10.57 -3.59 -4.45
C ASN A 17 -11.42 -3.25 -3.23
N ASP A 18 -11.01 -2.19 -2.53
CA ASP A 18 -11.76 -1.68 -1.38
C ASP A 18 -12.82 -0.70 -1.88
N PRO A 19 -14.09 -0.83 -1.41
CA PRO A 19 -15.16 0.08 -1.88
C PRO A 19 -14.87 1.55 -1.58
N ARG A 20 -14.08 1.83 -0.54
CA ARG A 20 -13.79 3.22 -0.14
C ARG A 20 -12.50 3.75 -0.73
N TYR A 21 -11.47 2.92 -0.80
CA TYR A 21 -10.11 3.37 -1.13
C TYR A 21 -9.60 2.87 -2.49
N GLY A 22 -10.39 2.02 -3.17
CA GLY A 22 -10.00 1.49 -4.46
C GLY A 22 -9.02 0.34 -4.34
N LEU A 23 -8.17 0.19 -5.35
CA LEU A 23 -7.23 -0.92 -5.42
C LEU A 23 -6.20 -0.82 -4.29
N THR A 24 -6.09 -1.89 -3.50
CA THR A 24 -5.31 -1.90 -2.26
C THR A 24 -4.39 -3.11 -2.23
N ILE A 25 -3.13 -2.86 -1.85
CA ILE A 25 -2.13 -3.92 -1.61
C ILE A 25 -1.74 -3.85 -0.14
N ILE A 26 -1.76 -4.99 0.55
CA ILE A 26 -1.31 -5.10 1.94
C ILE A 26 -0.06 -5.97 1.96
N VAL A 27 1.02 -5.42 2.55
CA VAL A 27 2.30 -6.12 2.71
C VAL A 27 2.51 -6.42 4.18
N GLU A 28 2.74 -7.68 4.50
CA GLU A 28 3.04 -8.14 5.85
C GLU A 28 4.56 -8.16 6.05
N HIS A 29 5.00 -7.58 7.17
CA HIS A 29 6.42 -7.49 7.52
C HIS A 29 6.71 -8.31 8.77
N ALA A 30 7.98 -8.34 9.17
CA ALA A 30 8.37 -9.00 10.42
C ALA A 30 7.77 -8.28 11.63
N ASP A 31 7.70 -9.00 12.74
CA ASP A 31 7.31 -8.46 14.05
C ASP A 31 5.87 -7.89 14.10
N GLY A 32 4.98 -8.41 13.25
CA GLY A 32 3.57 -8.02 13.27
C GLY A 32 3.26 -6.71 12.56
N TYR A 33 4.22 -6.13 11.84
CA TYR A 33 3.97 -4.91 11.07
C TYR A 33 3.30 -5.23 9.74
N LYS A 34 2.42 -4.34 9.31
CA LYS A 34 1.81 -4.37 7.97
C LYS A 34 1.77 -2.97 7.40
N THR A 35 1.97 -2.86 6.09
CA THR A 35 1.77 -1.60 5.38
C THR A 35 0.68 -1.77 4.35
N VAL A 36 -0.18 -0.75 4.23
CA VAL A 36 -1.33 -0.75 3.33
C VAL A 36 -1.14 0.35 2.31
N TYR A 37 -1.25 0.00 1.04
CA TYR A 37 -1.11 0.92 -0.09
C TYR A 37 -2.42 0.92 -0.86
N ALA A 38 -3.17 2.00 -0.78
CA ALA A 38 -4.48 2.09 -1.40
C ALA A 38 -4.54 3.23 -2.40
N SER A 39 -5.64 3.34 -3.11
CA SER A 39 -5.84 4.31 -4.19
C SER A 39 -4.90 4.05 -5.37
N LEU A 40 -4.55 2.79 -5.59
CA LEU A 40 -3.64 2.41 -6.66
C LEU A 40 -4.37 2.33 -8.00
N LEU A 41 -3.64 2.65 -9.08
CA LEU A 41 -4.15 2.49 -10.44
C LEU A 41 -4.01 1.05 -10.93
N THR A 42 -2.88 0.40 -10.58
CA THR A 42 -2.61 -0.97 -11.02
C THR A 42 -1.88 -1.75 -9.95
N SER A 43 -2.08 -3.08 -9.96
CA SER A 43 -1.38 -4.04 -9.11
C SER A 43 -0.66 -5.10 -9.93
N GLU A 44 -0.36 -4.83 -11.21
CA GLU A 44 0.21 -5.82 -12.12
C GLU A 44 1.64 -6.23 -11.78
N PHE A 45 2.33 -5.48 -10.93
CA PHE A 45 3.74 -5.70 -10.63
C PHE A 45 3.99 -6.78 -9.58
N VAL A 46 2.98 -7.17 -8.81
CA VAL A 46 3.10 -8.16 -7.75
C VAL A 46 1.87 -9.06 -7.71
N VAL A 47 2.01 -10.22 -7.05
CA VAL A 47 0.91 -11.14 -6.81
C VAL A 47 0.84 -11.48 -5.32
N GLU A 48 -0.31 -11.93 -4.87
CA GLU A 48 -0.48 -12.37 -3.48
C GLU A 48 0.49 -13.51 -3.18
N GLY A 49 1.13 -13.45 -2.01
CA GLY A 49 2.11 -14.43 -1.58
C GLY A 49 3.54 -14.14 -2.02
N GLU A 50 3.74 -13.15 -2.90
CA GLU A 50 5.07 -12.79 -3.37
C GLU A 50 5.86 -12.07 -2.28
N THR A 51 7.16 -12.40 -2.17
CA THR A 51 8.08 -11.68 -1.30
C THR A 51 8.58 -10.44 -2.03
N VAL A 52 8.54 -9.29 -1.37
CA VAL A 52 9.01 -8.03 -1.93
C VAL A 52 10.14 -7.46 -1.09
N GLU A 53 11.00 -6.68 -1.73
CA GLU A 53 12.10 -5.99 -1.07
C GLU A 53 11.75 -4.52 -0.88
N LYS A 54 12.42 -3.87 0.08
CA LYS A 54 12.29 -2.44 0.26
C LYS A 54 12.61 -1.72 -1.03
N GLY A 55 11.73 -0.81 -1.45
CA GLY A 55 11.90 -0.06 -2.69
C GLY A 55 11.42 -0.76 -3.94
N GLN A 56 10.95 -2.01 -3.84
CA GLN A 56 10.41 -2.73 -4.98
C GLN A 56 9.08 -2.11 -5.42
N THR A 57 8.87 -2.00 -6.72
CA THR A 57 7.64 -1.42 -7.27
C THR A 57 6.44 -2.30 -6.95
N LEU A 58 5.40 -1.72 -6.35
CA LEU A 58 4.14 -2.41 -6.05
C LEU A 58 3.05 -2.06 -7.04
N GLY A 59 3.00 -0.82 -7.49
CA GLY A 59 1.96 -0.36 -8.38
C GLY A 59 2.15 1.11 -8.72
N THR A 60 1.07 1.74 -9.19
CA THR A 60 1.08 3.18 -9.51
C THR A 60 -0.11 3.85 -8.84
N VAL A 61 0.03 5.15 -8.60
CA VAL A 61 -1.05 5.95 -8.02
C VAL A 61 -1.91 6.53 -9.14
N GLY A 62 -3.21 6.45 -8.96
CA GLY A 62 -4.17 6.99 -9.89
C GLY A 62 -5.37 7.58 -9.15
N THR A 63 -6.51 7.66 -9.83
CA THR A 63 -7.74 8.21 -9.26
C THR A 63 -8.75 7.12 -8.92
N SER A 64 -8.26 5.96 -8.47
CA SER A 64 -9.11 4.80 -8.19
C SER A 64 -10.00 4.98 -6.96
N ALA A 65 -9.69 5.93 -6.07
CA ALA A 65 -10.51 6.24 -4.91
C ALA A 65 -11.09 7.65 -5.06
N ILE A 66 -12.36 7.74 -5.41
CA ILE A 66 -13.02 9.00 -5.78
C ILE A 66 -12.95 10.04 -4.67
N PHE A 67 -13.21 9.66 -3.43
CA PHE A 67 -13.25 10.65 -2.34
C PHE A 67 -11.87 11.15 -1.92
N GLU A 68 -10.79 10.56 -2.44
CA GLU A 68 -9.45 11.07 -2.25
C GLU A 68 -8.97 11.86 -3.45
N SER A 69 -9.68 11.78 -4.56
CA SER A 69 -9.27 12.40 -5.82
C SER A 69 -9.40 13.91 -5.83
N SER A 70 -10.05 14.51 -4.82
CA SER A 70 -10.16 15.97 -4.72
C SER A 70 -8.78 16.64 -4.64
N ASP A 71 -7.78 15.92 -4.15
CA ASP A 71 -6.41 16.40 -4.08
C ASP A 71 -5.55 15.89 -5.24
N GLY A 72 -6.20 15.28 -6.25
CA GLY A 72 -5.51 14.62 -7.36
C GLY A 72 -5.04 13.23 -6.99
N PRO A 73 -4.29 12.56 -7.91
CA PRO A 73 -3.77 11.23 -7.63
C PRO A 73 -2.84 11.26 -6.43
N HIS A 74 -3.11 10.44 -5.43
CA HIS A 74 -2.23 10.31 -4.28
C HIS A 74 -2.39 8.94 -3.63
N LEU A 75 -1.37 8.53 -2.91
CA LEU A 75 -1.33 7.25 -2.20
C LEU A 75 -2.03 7.38 -0.85
N HIS A 76 -2.95 6.46 -0.58
CA HIS A 76 -3.47 6.28 0.77
C HIS A 76 -2.62 5.23 1.46
N PHE A 77 -1.83 5.63 2.45
CA PHE A 77 -0.88 4.77 3.14
C PHE A 77 -1.26 4.57 4.59
N GLU A 78 -1.23 3.31 5.06
CA GLU A 78 -1.48 2.99 6.46
C GLU A 78 -0.37 2.08 6.98
N LEU A 79 -0.02 2.26 8.24
CA LEU A 79 0.93 1.41 8.95
C LEU A 79 0.21 0.78 10.14
N LEU A 80 0.33 -0.54 10.28
CA LEU A 80 -0.28 -1.29 11.38
C LEU A 80 0.80 -2.06 12.14
N LYS A 81 0.59 -2.19 13.45
CA LYS A 81 1.39 -3.08 14.30
C LYS A 81 0.42 -3.95 15.08
N ASP A 82 0.52 -5.27 14.89
CA ASP A 82 -0.39 -6.23 15.54
C ASP A 82 -1.87 -5.88 15.28
N ASP A 83 -2.15 -5.48 14.01
CA ASP A 83 -3.48 -5.06 13.53
C ASP A 83 -4.01 -3.76 14.12
N GLU A 84 -3.16 -2.97 14.76
CA GLU A 84 -3.51 -1.62 15.22
C GLU A 84 -2.86 -0.58 14.34
N TYR A 85 -3.63 0.46 13.99
CA TYR A 85 -3.11 1.56 13.17
C TYR A 85 -2.10 2.39 13.93
N LEU A 86 -1.01 2.73 13.25
CA LEU A 86 0.04 3.59 13.78
C LEU A 86 0.18 4.82 12.91
N ASP A 87 0.74 5.90 13.48
CA ASP A 87 1.05 7.09 12.70
C ASP A 87 2.31 6.82 11.88
N PRO A 88 2.20 6.77 10.53
CA PRO A 88 3.35 6.46 9.69
C PRO A 88 4.49 7.47 9.83
N SER A 89 4.18 8.71 10.17
CA SER A 89 5.21 9.75 10.27
C SER A 89 6.26 9.47 11.35
N ILE A 90 5.92 8.62 12.33
CA ILE A 90 6.86 8.22 13.39
C ILE A 90 7.91 7.24 12.83
N TYR A 91 7.52 6.43 11.86
CA TYR A 91 8.33 5.30 11.39
C TYR A 91 8.97 5.52 10.02
N LEU A 92 8.47 6.47 9.24
CA LEU A 92 8.87 6.65 7.84
C LEU A 92 9.67 7.94 7.60
N LYS A 93 10.24 8.49 8.62
CA LYS A 93 11.04 9.70 8.50
C LYS A 93 12.36 9.43 7.77
#